data_ef897682e0c087e86362424b81bd33d4
#
_entry.id   ef897682e0c087e86362424b81bd33d4
#
_cell.length_a   1.000
_cell.length_b   1.000
_cell.length_c   1.000
_cell.angle_alpha   90.00
_cell.angle_beta   90.00
_cell.angle_gamma   90.00
#
_symmetry.space_group_name_H-M   'P 1'
#
loop_
_entity.id
_entity.type
_entity.pdbx_description
1 polymer ?
#
loop_
_entity_poly.entity_id
_entity_poly.type
_entity_poly.pdbx_seq_one_letter_code
_entity_poly.pdbx_strand_id
1 'polypeptide(L)'
;PAEGEFGTSKHASFEGVIPQIFKIPHLRNMYTKVGMFGDPKVDTFDAPDSGFTGDQIRGFGFTNDGSIDTMFRFFTAAVFRDTVTTGFPLLGGNQTRRDVEQFMLAFDTDLAPAVGQQVTLTSTNSSAVGPRITLLEQRAGTAFTSKSLGGSTTECDLVAKFVQGGAQKSFLFNPAAGNFVAGDGTTTLSESALRALAATPGQEVTYTCVPPGSGARVAFGQ
;
A
#
# COMPACT_ATOMS: atom_id res chain seq x y z
N PRO A 1 21.77 7.40 8.23
CA PRO A 1 22.60 6.37 8.87
C PRO A 1 23.94 6.25 8.12
N ALA A 2 25.01 5.99 8.86
CA ALA A 2 26.31 5.79 8.27
C ALA A 2 26.39 4.42 7.58
N GLU A 3 27.34 4.28 6.66
CA GLU A 3 27.57 3.02 5.96
C GLU A 3 27.94 1.91 6.96
N GLY A 4 27.27 0.75 6.84
CA GLY A 4 27.50 -0.40 7.70
C GLY A 4 26.86 -0.35 9.08
N GLU A 5 26.09 0.67 9.41
CA GLU A 5 25.24 0.67 10.61
C GLU A 5 24.11 -0.35 10.49
N PHE A 6 23.55 -0.75 11.62
CA PHE A 6 22.46 -1.73 11.64
C PHE A 6 21.32 -1.35 10.70
N GLY A 7 20.98 -2.27 9.82
CA GLY A 7 19.93 -2.07 8.80
C GLY A 7 20.37 -1.26 7.58
N THR A 8 21.66 -0.97 7.41
CA THR A 8 22.19 -0.32 6.22
C THR A 8 23.08 -1.27 5.42
N SER A 9 23.10 -1.08 4.09
CA SER A 9 24.04 -1.75 3.21
C SER A 9 25.42 -1.09 3.35
N LYS A 10 26.47 -1.90 3.25
CA LYS A 10 27.85 -1.38 3.10
C LYS A 10 28.16 -0.96 1.66
N HIS A 11 27.28 -1.24 0.74
CA HIS A 11 27.43 -0.93 -0.66
C HIS A 11 26.48 0.20 -1.06
N ALA A 12 26.99 1.14 -1.83
CA ALA A 12 26.14 2.11 -2.51
C ALA A 12 25.31 1.37 -3.56
N SER A 13 24.03 1.76 -3.74
CA SER A 13 23.28 1.29 -4.88
C SER A 13 23.91 1.87 -6.15
N PHE A 14 24.09 1.07 -7.17
CA PHE A 14 24.80 1.46 -8.38
C PHE A 14 26.26 1.88 -8.12
N GLU A 15 27.10 0.95 -7.70
CA GLU A 15 28.52 1.15 -7.50
C GLU A 15 29.14 1.92 -8.68
N GLY A 16 29.73 3.06 -8.37
CA GLY A 16 30.43 3.91 -9.32
C GLY A 16 29.60 5.00 -10.00
N VAL A 17 28.28 5.06 -9.85
CA VAL A 17 27.42 6.04 -10.53
C VAL A 17 26.67 6.95 -9.55
N ILE A 18 26.04 6.40 -8.53
CA ILE A 18 25.31 7.18 -7.52
C ILE A 18 25.59 6.59 -6.14
N PRO A 19 26.38 7.27 -5.30
CA PRO A 19 26.65 6.82 -3.95
C PRO A 19 25.43 7.09 -3.05
N GLN A 20 24.47 6.15 -3.02
CA GLN A 20 23.35 6.20 -2.09
C GLN A 20 23.46 5.05 -1.11
N ILE A 21 23.46 5.37 0.17
CA ILE A 21 23.42 4.39 1.25
C ILE A 21 21.96 4.15 1.61
N PHE A 22 21.48 2.93 1.34
CA PHE A 22 20.11 2.55 1.67
C PHE A 22 20.07 1.71 2.93
N LYS A 23 19.02 1.92 3.70
CA LYS A 23 18.63 0.98 4.73
C LYS A 23 18.24 -0.34 4.06
N ILE A 24 18.76 -1.46 4.56
CA ILE A 24 18.34 -2.78 4.10
C ILE A 24 16.84 -2.95 4.42
N PRO A 25 15.98 -3.14 3.41
CA PRO A 25 14.56 -3.33 3.64
C PRO A 25 14.33 -4.68 4.32
N HIS A 26 13.48 -4.71 5.33
CA HIS A 26 13.02 -5.98 5.88
C HIS A 26 11.98 -6.62 4.95
N LEU A 27 11.87 -7.95 4.98
CA LEU A 27 10.98 -8.70 4.11
C LEU A 27 9.52 -8.80 4.62
N ARG A 28 9.23 -8.24 5.77
CA ARG A 28 7.88 -8.22 6.32
C ARG A 28 7.03 -7.13 5.69
N ASN A 29 5.72 -7.32 5.68
CA ASN A 29 4.75 -6.36 5.14
C ASN A 29 4.92 -6.08 3.64
N MET A 30 5.36 -7.03 2.86
CA MET A 30 5.46 -6.86 1.41
C MET A 30 4.11 -6.59 0.76
N TYR A 31 3.01 -7.03 1.36
CA TYR A 31 1.66 -6.70 0.90
C TYR A 31 1.37 -5.21 0.85
N THR A 32 1.91 -4.44 1.80
CA THR A 32 1.70 -2.99 1.86
C THR A 32 2.39 -2.25 0.72
N LYS A 33 3.29 -2.92 0.02
CA LYS A 33 4.01 -2.39 -1.13
C LYS A 33 3.34 -2.70 -2.46
N VAL A 34 2.45 -3.71 -2.50
CA VAL A 34 1.77 -4.07 -3.75
C VAL A 34 0.85 -2.94 -4.19
N GLY A 35 1.02 -2.50 -5.42
CA GLY A 35 0.40 -1.31 -5.97
C GLY A 35 1.34 -0.12 -5.97
N MET A 36 0.89 1.01 -6.49
CA MET A 36 1.74 2.20 -6.59
C MET A 36 0.92 3.50 -6.55
N PHE A 37 1.59 4.59 -6.21
CA PHE A 37 1.04 5.93 -6.34
C PHE A 37 1.43 6.50 -7.71
N GLY A 38 0.45 6.75 -8.56
CA GLY A 38 0.70 7.41 -9.83
C GLY A 38 1.13 6.46 -10.95
N ASP A 39 1.58 7.04 -12.00
CA ASP A 39 1.99 6.36 -13.21
C ASP A 39 3.49 6.28 -13.27
N PRO A 40 4.06 5.15 -13.32
CA PRO A 40 5.35 5.14 -13.88
C PRO A 40 5.50 4.16 -15.01
N LYS A 41 5.64 4.68 -16.13
CA LYS A 41 6.48 4.08 -17.16
C LYS A 41 7.93 4.38 -16.82
N VAL A 42 8.53 3.61 -15.95
CA VAL A 42 9.97 3.67 -15.76
C VAL A 42 10.61 2.69 -16.74
N ASP A 43 10.66 3.07 -17.98
CA ASP A 43 11.24 2.26 -19.07
C ASP A 43 12.72 1.89 -18.83
N THR A 44 13.35 2.51 -17.84
CA THR A 44 14.77 2.33 -17.52
C THR A 44 15.02 1.05 -16.71
N PHE A 45 14.06 0.59 -15.95
CA PHE A 45 14.20 -0.57 -15.06
C PHE A 45 13.32 -1.75 -15.45
N ASP A 46 12.20 -1.48 -16.10
CA ASP A 46 11.26 -2.47 -16.55
C ASP A 46 11.39 -2.74 -18.03
N ALA A 47 11.23 -3.99 -18.44
CA ALA A 47 10.93 -4.26 -19.84
C ALA A 47 9.67 -3.46 -20.22
N PRO A 48 9.60 -2.92 -21.43
CA PRO A 48 8.47 -2.13 -21.88
C PRO A 48 7.21 -3.00 -21.92
N ASP A 49 6.55 -3.11 -20.78
CA ASP A 49 5.17 -3.50 -20.76
C ASP A 49 4.33 -2.23 -20.67
N SER A 50 3.12 -2.32 -21.12
CA SER A 50 2.18 -1.18 -21.10
C SER A 50 1.88 -0.68 -19.68
N GLY A 51 2.50 -1.25 -18.63
CA GLY A 51 2.21 -0.97 -17.25
C GLY A 51 0.70 -0.95 -16.97
N PHE A 52 0.28 -1.12 -15.78
CA PHE A 52 -1.11 -0.88 -15.46
C PHE A 52 -1.31 0.63 -15.28
N THR A 53 -2.00 1.24 -16.22
CA THR A 53 -2.35 2.67 -16.18
C THR A 53 -3.81 2.80 -15.84
N GLY A 54 -4.17 3.00 -14.61
CA GLY A 54 -5.56 3.14 -14.19
C GLY A 54 -5.69 3.26 -12.70
N ASP A 55 -6.93 3.24 -12.22
CA ASP A 55 -7.22 3.20 -10.79
C ASP A 55 -6.73 1.88 -10.20
N GLN A 56 -5.60 1.93 -9.55
CA GLN A 56 -4.94 0.77 -8.98
C GLN A 56 -5.19 0.65 -7.49
N ILE A 57 -5.01 -0.56 -6.98
CA ILE A 57 -4.76 -0.77 -5.56
C ILE A 57 -3.49 -0.02 -5.22
N ARG A 58 -3.60 0.96 -4.34
CA ARG A 58 -2.48 1.77 -3.95
C ARG A 58 -1.78 1.13 -2.77
N GLY A 59 -0.53 0.72 -3.00
CA GLY A 59 0.44 0.38 -1.98
C GLY A 59 1.58 1.40 -2.00
N PHE A 60 2.67 1.10 -1.30
CA PHE A 60 3.84 1.99 -1.27
C PHE A 60 4.75 1.80 -2.48
N GLY A 61 4.51 0.76 -3.28
CA GLY A 61 5.38 0.37 -4.38
C GLY A 61 6.70 -0.24 -3.94
N PHE A 62 7.44 -0.75 -4.92
CA PHE A 62 8.77 -1.32 -4.73
C PHE A 62 9.77 -0.37 -5.38
N THR A 63 10.57 0.24 -4.78
CA THR A 63 11.61 1.24 -4.97
C THR A 63 11.34 2.39 -3.99
N ASN A 64 12.31 3.25 -3.78
CA ASN A 64 12.18 4.36 -2.85
C ASN A 64 11.18 5.44 -3.30
N ASP A 65 10.86 5.49 -4.58
CA ASP A 65 9.88 6.39 -5.19
C ASP A 65 8.50 5.74 -5.41
N GLY A 66 8.37 4.44 -5.10
CA GLY A 66 7.12 3.71 -5.28
C GLY A 66 6.76 3.43 -6.75
N SER A 67 7.74 3.48 -7.66
CA SER A 67 7.49 3.42 -9.11
C SER A 67 7.19 2.03 -9.67
N ILE A 68 7.38 0.97 -8.90
CA ILE A 68 7.13 -0.41 -9.32
C ILE A 68 6.01 -1.02 -8.47
N ASP A 69 4.99 -1.56 -9.10
CA ASP A 69 3.74 -2.01 -8.45
C ASP A 69 3.79 -3.40 -7.84
N THR A 70 4.62 -4.30 -8.40
CA THR A 70 4.72 -5.69 -7.96
C THR A 70 6.16 -6.11 -7.80
N MET A 71 6.40 -7.10 -6.95
CA MET A 71 7.72 -7.67 -6.79
C MET A 71 8.15 -8.44 -8.04
N PHE A 72 7.21 -9.07 -8.73
CA PHE A 72 7.48 -9.71 -10.00
C PHE A 72 8.11 -8.73 -11.00
N ARG A 73 7.52 -7.53 -11.14
CA ARG A 73 8.05 -6.48 -12.02
C ARG A 73 9.39 -5.95 -11.52
N PHE A 74 9.56 -5.77 -10.22
CA PHE A 74 10.84 -5.40 -9.62
C PHE A 74 11.96 -6.39 -10.02
N PHE A 75 11.67 -7.69 -10.05
CA PHE A 75 12.62 -8.70 -10.46
C PHE A 75 12.89 -8.76 -11.97
N THR A 76 12.19 -8.00 -12.80
CA THR A 76 12.50 -7.88 -14.23
C THR A 76 13.62 -6.87 -14.51
N ALA A 77 13.98 -6.05 -13.53
CA ALA A 77 15.05 -5.07 -13.66
C ALA A 77 16.37 -5.73 -14.11
N ALA A 78 17.14 -4.99 -14.89
CA ALA A 78 18.37 -5.50 -15.52
C ALA A 78 19.39 -6.07 -14.53
N VAL A 79 19.40 -5.53 -13.29
CA VAL A 79 20.29 -5.98 -12.21
C VAL A 79 20.03 -7.42 -11.74
N PHE A 80 18.84 -7.96 -12.02
CA PHE A 80 18.44 -9.32 -11.69
C PHE A 80 18.54 -10.29 -12.86
N ARG A 81 19.02 -9.84 -14.02
CA ARG A 81 19.20 -10.70 -15.18
C ARG A 81 20.39 -11.62 -14.99
N ASP A 82 20.25 -12.82 -15.54
CA ASP A 82 21.28 -13.83 -15.48
C ASP A 82 22.58 -13.34 -16.13
N THR A 83 23.65 -13.40 -15.37
CA THR A 83 25.02 -13.38 -15.88
C THR A 83 25.68 -14.74 -15.65
N VAL A 84 25.17 -15.78 -16.30
CA VAL A 84 25.73 -17.15 -16.34
C VAL A 84 25.72 -17.91 -15.00
N THR A 85 25.75 -17.24 -13.84
CA THR A 85 25.82 -17.90 -12.52
C THR A 85 24.92 -17.30 -11.45
N THR A 86 24.32 -16.14 -11.68
CA THR A 86 23.51 -15.44 -10.68
C THR A 86 22.35 -14.70 -11.37
N GLY A 87 21.21 -14.65 -10.71
CA GLY A 87 20.04 -13.95 -11.21
C GLY A 87 18.96 -14.89 -11.76
N PHE A 88 17.96 -14.31 -12.41
CA PHE A 88 16.85 -15.07 -12.97
C PHE A 88 17.16 -15.53 -14.40
N PRO A 89 16.96 -16.82 -14.74
CA PRO A 89 17.21 -17.35 -16.07
C PRO A 89 16.49 -16.58 -17.17
N LEU A 90 17.15 -16.39 -18.32
CA LEU A 90 16.55 -15.76 -19.48
C LEU A 90 15.36 -16.56 -20.03
N LEU A 91 15.47 -17.89 -20.01
CA LEU A 91 14.40 -18.82 -20.39
C LEU A 91 13.79 -19.42 -19.13
N GLY A 92 12.47 -19.33 -18.98
CA GLY A 92 11.75 -19.82 -17.79
C GLY A 92 11.88 -18.95 -16.53
N GLY A 93 12.64 -17.89 -16.56
CA GLY A 93 12.87 -17.02 -15.41
C GLY A 93 11.61 -16.36 -14.85
N ASN A 94 10.56 -16.24 -15.63
CA ASN A 94 9.28 -15.70 -15.16
C ASN A 94 8.64 -16.58 -14.09
N GLN A 95 8.71 -17.91 -14.23
CA GLN A 95 8.21 -18.81 -13.19
C GLN A 95 9.04 -18.66 -11.91
N THR A 96 10.35 -18.64 -12.03
CA THR A 96 11.24 -18.43 -10.87
C THR A 96 10.98 -17.08 -10.18
N ARG A 97 10.74 -16.01 -10.94
CA ARG A 97 10.37 -14.70 -10.36
C ARG A 97 9.05 -14.78 -9.59
N ARG A 98 8.05 -15.49 -10.12
CA ARG A 98 6.77 -15.70 -9.42
C ARG A 98 6.93 -16.55 -8.17
N ASP A 99 7.75 -17.58 -8.21
CA ASP A 99 8.01 -18.44 -7.05
C ASP A 99 8.70 -17.64 -5.94
N VAL A 100 9.68 -16.80 -6.29
CA VAL A 100 10.35 -15.90 -5.33
C VAL A 100 9.36 -14.84 -4.80
N GLU A 101 8.51 -14.26 -5.63
CA GLU A 101 7.46 -13.33 -5.20
C GLU A 101 6.53 -14.00 -4.19
N GLN A 102 6.03 -15.21 -4.47
CA GLN A 102 5.18 -15.97 -3.56
C GLN A 102 5.89 -16.27 -2.24
N PHE A 103 7.15 -16.68 -2.30
CA PHE A 103 7.96 -16.91 -1.11
C PHE A 103 8.10 -15.64 -0.26
N MET A 104 8.38 -14.50 -0.88
CA MET A 104 8.53 -13.23 -0.19
C MET A 104 7.22 -12.75 0.44
N LEU A 105 6.08 -12.97 -0.22
CA LEU A 105 4.75 -12.65 0.30
C LEU A 105 4.29 -13.61 1.41
N ALA A 106 4.92 -14.77 1.56
CA ALA A 106 4.60 -15.75 2.59
C ALA A 106 5.17 -15.41 3.98
N PHE A 107 6.05 -14.39 4.10
CA PHE A 107 6.57 -13.98 5.39
C PHE A 107 5.44 -13.43 6.28
N ASP A 108 5.24 -14.08 7.42
CA ASP A 108 4.23 -13.66 8.41
C ASP A 108 4.56 -12.28 8.95
N THR A 109 3.62 -11.38 8.84
CA THR A 109 3.73 -9.99 9.30
C THR A 109 2.85 -9.71 10.51
N ASP A 110 2.02 -10.69 10.89
CA ASP A 110 0.95 -10.53 11.88
C ASP A 110 -0.02 -9.38 11.53
N LEU A 111 -0.12 -9.08 10.24
CA LEU A 111 -1.06 -8.11 9.68
C LEU A 111 -1.83 -8.73 8.54
N ALA A 112 -3.10 -8.41 8.44
CA ALA A 112 -3.90 -8.82 7.29
C ALA A 112 -3.44 -8.13 6.00
N PRO A 113 -3.60 -8.76 4.81
CA PRO A 113 -3.22 -8.18 3.53
C PRO A 113 -3.91 -6.86 3.18
N ALA A 114 -5.02 -6.54 3.82
CA ALA A 114 -5.72 -5.27 3.66
C ALA A 114 -4.95 -4.07 4.22
N VAL A 115 -4.07 -4.31 5.20
CA VAL A 115 -3.29 -3.24 5.83
C VAL A 115 -2.34 -2.58 4.83
N GLY A 116 -2.38 -1.27 4.79
CA GLY A 116 -1.60 -0.44 3.85
C GLY A 116 -2.32 -0.16 2.54
N GLN A 117 -3.46 -0.81 2.27
CA GLN A 117 -4.21 -0.54 1.06
C GLN A 117 -4.95 0.79 1.15
N GLN A 118 -4.90 1.53 0.05
CA GLN A 118 -5.47 2.86 -0.05
C GLN A 118 -6.24 3.01 -1.36
N VAL A 119 -7.37 3.71 -1.31
CA VAL A 119 -8.21 4.02 -2.47
C VAL A 119 -8.68 5.46 -2.36
N THR A 120 -8.55 6.22 -3.43
CA THR A 120 -9.09 7.59 -3.50
C THR A 120 -10.30 7.60 -4.43
N LEU A 121 -11.44 8.00 -3.89
CA LEU A 121 -12.67 8.23 -4.64
C LEU A 121 -12.67 9.66 -5.14
N THR A 122 -12.94 9.82 -6.43
CA THR A 122 -13.07 11.10 -7.12
C THR A 122 -14.45 11.23 -7.76
N SER A 123 -14.76 12.39 -8.31
CA SER A 123 -16.02 12.62 -9.02
C SER A 123 -16.22 11.75 -10.28
N THR A 124 -15.17 11.13 -10.79
CA THR A 124 -15.19 10.43 -12.09
C THR A 124 -14.91 8.92 -12.01
N ASN A 125 -14.44 8.39 -10.86
CA ASN A 125 -13.96 7.01 -10.78
C ASN A 125 -14.81 6.07 -9.92
N SER A 126 -15.99 6.48 -9.49
CA SER A 126 -16.82 5.74 -8.53
C SER A 126 -17.15 4.30 -8.96
N SER A 127 -17.35 4.06 -10.26
CA SER A 127 -17.64 2.73 -10.79
C SER A 127 -16.42 1.80 -10.70
N ALA A 128 -15.21 2.34 -10.88
CA ALA A 128 -13.97 1.58 -10.82
C ALA A 128 -13.54 1.27 -9.38
N VAL A 129 -13.60 2.27 -8.49
CA VAL A 129 -13.06 2.12 -7.13
C VAL A 129 -14.12 1.77 -6.09
N GLY A 130 -15.40 1.96 -6.38
CA GLY A 130 -16.49 1.68 -5.45
C GLY A 130 -16.48 0.27 -4.87
N PRO A 131 -16.33 -0.80 -5.69
CA PRO A 131 -16.22 -2.16 -5.19
C PRO A 131 -15.02 -2.36 -4.25
N ARG A 132 -13.91 -1.64 -4.50
CA ARG A 132 -12.73 -1.71 -3.66
C ARG A 132 -12.94 -1.07 -2.30
N ILE A 133 -13.61 0.09 -2.25
CA ILE A 133 -13.96 0.76 -1.00
C ILE A 133 -14.85 -0.16 -0.15
N THR A 134 -15.89 -0.75 -0.77
CA THR A 134 -16.77 -1.72 -0.09
C THR A 134 -15.98 -2.92 0.46
N LEU A 135 -14.99 -3.41 -0.29
CA LEU A 135 -14.12 -4.48 0.20
C LEU A 135 -13.30 -4.03 1.42
N LEU A 136 -12.74 -2.82 1.43
CA LEU A 136 -11.99 -2.30 2.59
C LEU A 136 -12.88 -2.15 3.83
N GLU A 137 -14.13 -1.71 3.67
CA GLU A 137 -15.12 -1.64 4.76
C GLU A 137 -15.42 -3.02 5.32
N GLN A 138 -15.60 -4.03 4.45
CA GLN A 138 -15.79 -5.43 4.86
C GLN A 138 -14.58 -5.96 5.63
N ARG A 139 -13.36 -5.70 5.13
CA ARG A 139 -12.12 -6.12 5.82
C ARG A 139 -11.97 -5.45 7.19
N ALA A 140 -12.34 -4.18 7.31
CA ALA A 140 -12.32 -3.47 8.60
C ALA A 140 -13.33 -4.03 9.62
N GLY A 141 -14.36 -4.75 9.17
CA GLY A 141 -15.30 -5.48 10.03
C GLY A 141 -14.97 -6.97 10.20
N THR A 142 -13.98 -7.51 9.47
CA THR A 142 -13.66 -8.93 9.51
C THR A 142 -12.69 -9.24 10.65
N ALA A 143 -13.01 -10.27 11.43
CA ALA A 143 -12.18 -10.70 12.56
C ALA A 143 -10.80 -11.21 12.07
N PHE A 144 -9.78 -10.84 12.79
CA PHE A 144 -8.39 -11.24 12.59
C PHE A 144 -7.74 -11.58 13.94
N THR A 145 -6.95 -12.64 13.97
CA THR A 145 -6.20 -13.01 15.17
C THR A 145 -4.79 -12.48 15.07
N SER A 146 -4.44 -11.53 15.92
CA SER A 146 -3.11 -10.95 16.01
C SER A 146 -2.35 -11.50 17.22
N LYS A 147 -1.16 -12.00 16.97
CA LYS A 147 -0.24 -12.44 18.04
C LYS A 147 0.34 -11.24 18.79
N SER A 148 0.66 -10.18 18.06
CA SER A 148 1.27 -8.96 18.60
C SER A 148 0.32 -8.16 19.45
N LEU A 149 -0.97 -8.10 19.08
CA LEU A 149 -2.00 -7.40 19.84
C LEU A 149 -2.66 -8.30 20.91
N GLY A 150 -2.31 -9.59 20.92
CA GLY A 150 -2.73 -10.52 21.98
C GLY A 150 -4.16 -10.99 21.88
N GLY A 151 -4.71 -11.19 20.68
CA GLY A 151 -6.04 -11.75 20.55
C GLY A 151 -6.79 -11.42 19.27
N SER A 152 -8.12 -11.47 19.34
CA SER A 152 -8.98 -11.15 18.21
C SER A 152 -9.12 -9.63 18.04
N THR A 153 -8.92 -9.17 16.83
CA THR A 153 -9.11 -7.79 16.39
C THR A 153 -9.79 -7.80 15.03
N THR A 154 -9.79 -6.70 14.30
CA THR A 154 -10.20 -6.64 12.88
C THR A 154 -8.99 -6.72 11.96
N GLU A 155 -9.20 -7.00 10.69
CA GLU A 155 -8.11 -7.03 9.70
C GLU A 155 -7.40 -5.68 9.58
N CYS A 156 -8.14 -4.58 9.71
CA CYS A 156 -7.57 -3.22 9.73
C CYS A 156 -8.54 -2.24 10.38
N ASP A 157 -8.05 -1.07 10.74
CA ASP A 157 -8.88 0.11 10.98
C ASP A 157 -8.98 0.90 9.67
N LEU A 158 -10.18 1.27 9.23
CA LEU A 158 -10.37 2.02 8.00
C LEU A 158 -10.53 3.51 8.31
N VAL A 159 -9.59 4.30 7.80
CA VAL A 159 -9.57 5.76 7.94
C VAL A 159 -9.97 6.39 6.61
N ALA A 160 -10.88 7.36 6.66
CA ALA A 160 -11.25 8.20 5.52
C ALA A 160 -10.78 9.63 5.74
N LYS A 161 -10.10 10.20 4.73
CA LYS A 161 -9.62 11.59 4.76
C LYS A 161 -10.05 12.33 3.50
N PHE A 162 -10.44 13.60 3.68
CA PHE A 162 -10.83 14.49 2.59
C PHE A 162 -10.62 15.95 2.99
N VAL A 163 -10.73 16.86 2.03
CA VAL A 163 -10.69 18.32 2.29
C VAL A 163 -12.08 18.88 2.09
N GLN A 164 -12.56 19.66 3.05
CA GLN A 164 -13.83 20.36 2.96
C GLN A 164 -13.69 21.77 3.53
N GLY A 165 -14.08 22.76 2.75
CA GLY A 165 -13.94 24.16 3.17
C GLY A 165 -12.50 24.58 3.45
N GLY A 166 -11.51 24.01 2.73
CA GLY A 166 -10.10 24.26 2.92
C GLY A 166 -9.46 23.56 4.14
N ALA A 167 -10.25 22.82 4.93
CA ALA A 167 -9.78 22.10 6.10
C ALA A 167 -9.75 20.58 5.84
N GLN A 168 -8.70 19.93 6.28
CA GLN A 168 -8.63 18.47 6.27
C GLN A 168 -9.59 17.89 7.30
N LYS A 169 -10.41 16.95 6.87
CA LYS A 169 -11.31 16.17 7.70
C LYS A 169 -10.88 14.71 7.72
N SER A 170 -11.02 14.07 8.86
CA SER A 170 -10.68 12.67 9.06
C SER A 170 -11.76 11.96 9.84
N PHE A 171 -12.09 10.78 9.40
CA PHE A 171 -13.10 9.91 10.01
C PHE A 171 -12.56 8.49 10.15
N LEU A 172 -12.97 7.82 11.20
CA LEU A 172 -12.68 6.42 11.45
C LEU A 172 -13.95 5.58 11.26
N PHE A 173 -13.85 4.49 10.52
CA PHE A 173 -14.96 3.57 10.31
C PHE A 173 -15.30 2.82 11.59
N ASN A 174 -16.58 2.81 11.92
CA ASN A 174 -17.15 1.99 12.98
C ASN A 174 -17.89 0.80 12.35
N PRO A 175 -17.29 -0.40 12.31
CA PRO A 175 -17.92 -1.54 11.64
C PRO A 175 -19.20 -2.03 12.32
N ALA A 176 -19.36 -1.82 13.62
CA ALA A 176 -20.57 -2.22 14.34
C ALA A 176 -21.79 -1.36 13.96
N ALA A 177 -21.57 -0.07 13.68
CA ALA A 177 -22.62 0.86 13.27
C ALA A 177 -22.72 1.05 11.75
N GLY A 178 -21.71 0.59 10.99
CA GLY A 178 -21.63 0.78 9.54
C GLY A 178 -21.49 2.26 9.12
N ASN A 179 -20.86 3.07 9.94
CA ASN A 179 -20.69 4.50 9.70
C ASN A 179 -19.26 4.98 10.00
N PHE A 180 -18.97 6.21 9.66
CA PHE A 180 -17.70 6.87 9.90
C PHE A 180 -17.85 7.91 11.00
N VAL A 181 -16.96 7.92 11.97
CA VAL A 181 -17.00 8.78 13.16
C VAL A 181 -15.82 9.74 13.14
N ALA A 182 -16.08 11.02 13.39
CA ALA A 182 -15.03 12.05 13.51
C ALA A 182 -14.32 11.98 14.86
N GLY A 183 -13.22 12.72 15.00
CA GLY A 183 -12.42 12.75 16.23
C GLY A 183 -13.12 13.34 17.47
N ASP A 184 -14.25 14.03 17.28
CA ASP A 184 -15.11 14.51 18.36
C ASP A 184 -15.99 13.41 18.99
N GLY A 185 -15.99 12.20 18.38
CA GLY A 185 -16.78 11.05 18.81
C GLY A 185 -18.29 11.17 18.60
N THR A 186 -18.78 12.30 18.11
CA THR A 186 -20.21 12.61 17.98
C THR A 186 -20.64 12.85 16.53
N THR A 187 -19.81 13.49 15.74
CA THR A 187 -20.06 13.71 14.32
C THR A 187 -19.91 12.42 13.55
N THR A 188 -20.97 12.01 12.87
CA THR A 188 -20.96 10.77 12.07
C THR A 188 -21.41 11.04 10.63
N LEU A 189 -20.84 10.25 9.71
CA LEU A 189 -21.27 10.21 8.31
C LEU A 189 -21.60 8.76 7.92
N SER A 190 -22.69 8.57 7.21
CA SER A 190 -22.95 7.30 6.55
C SER A 190 -21.94 7.08 5.42
N GLU A 191 -21.74 5.83 5.03
CA GLU A 191 -20.91 5.48 3.88
C GLU A 191 -21.35 6.23 2.61
N SER A 192 -22.67 6.28 2.36
CA SER A 192 -23.22 6.98 1.21
C SER A 192 -23.01 8.50 1.26
N ALA A 193 -23.13 9.10 2.44
CA ALA A 193 -22.87 10.53 2.62
C ALA A 193 -21.40 10.87 2.40
N LEU A 194 -20.49 10.01 2.88
CA LEU A 194 -19.06 10.19 2.68
C LEU A 194 -18.66 10.07 1.20
N ARG A 195 -19.22 9.08 0.49
CA ARG A 195 -18.99 8.93 -0.97
C ARG A 195 -19.56 10.11 -1.76
N ALA A 196 -20.67 10.66 -1.34
CA ALA A 196 -21.29 11.81 -2.01
C ALA A 196 -20.40 13.07 -1.98
N LEU A 197 -19.55 13.23 -0.98
CA LEU A 197 -18.58 14.34 -0.92
C LEU A 197 -17.63 14.34 -2.12
N ALA A 198 -17.18 13.18 -2.54
CA ALA A 198 -16.25 13.03 -3.67
C ALA A 198 -16.86 13.43 -5.03
N ALA A 199 -18.17 13.64 -5.12
CA ALA A 199 -18.80 14.17 -6.33
C ALA A 199 -18.42 15.64 -6.60
N THR A 200 -17.93 16.36 -5.58
CA THR A 200 -17.45 17.73 -5.70
C THR A 200 -15.94 17.72 -5.96
N PRO A 201 -15.45 18.25 -7.08
CA PRO A 201 -14.02 18.38 -7.35
C PRO A 201 -13.31 19.12 -6.20
N GLY A 202 -12.15 18.58 -5.79
CA GLY A 202 -11.39 19.10 -4.65
C GLY A 202 -11.82 18.54 -3.28
N GLN A 203 -12.83 17.67 -3.25
CA GLN A 203 -13.28 16.95 -2.06
C GLN A 203 -13.14 15.43 -2.22
N GLU A 204 -12.10 15.01 -2.92
CA GLU A 204 -11.79 13.60 -3.07
C GLU A 204 -11.63 12.94 -1.71
N VAL A 205 -12.18 11.72 -1.57
CA VAL A 205 -12.14 10.98 -0.32
C VAL A 205 -11.12 9.82 -0.44
N THR A 206 -10.11 9.85 0.39
CA THR A 206 -9.10 8.79 0.45
C THR A 206 -9.39 7.87 1.63
N TYR A 207 -9.60 6.60 1.32
CA TYR A 207 -9.80 5.52 2.27
C TYR A 207 -8.49 4.76 2.45
N THR A 208 -8.07 4.52 3.68
CA THR A 208 -6.82 3.81 3.99
C THR A 208 -7.06 2.79 5.10
N CYS A 209 -6.79 1.51 4.83
CA CYS A 209 -6.68 0.50 5.87
C CYS A 209 -5.33 0.64 6.60
N VAL A 210 -5.38 0.95 7.87
CA VAL A 210 -4.19 1.05 8.73
C VAL A 210 -4.14 -0.14 9.69
N PRO A 211 -2.99 -0.45 10.31
CA PRO A 211 -2.91 -1.55 11.29
C PRO A 211 -3.99 -1.42 12.35
N PRO A 212 -4.65 -2.52 12.75
CA PRO A 212 -5.68 -2.49 13.78
C PRO A 212 -5.14 -1.89 15.08
N GLY A 213 -5.94 -1.05 15.73
CA GLY A 213 -5.55 -0.25 16.90
C GLY A 213 -4.79 1.04 16.57
N SER A 214 -4.51 1.31 15.29
CA SER A 214 -3.83 2.55 14.87
C SER A 214 -4.78 3.62 14.29
N GLY A 215 -6.06 3.28 14.11
CA GLY A 215 -7.02 4.11 13.41
C GLY A 215 -7.18 5.50 14.00
N ALA A 216 -7.39 5.60 15.31
CA ALA A 216 -7.56 6.89 15.99
C ALA A 216 -6.30 7.76 15.88
N ARG A 217 -5.12 7.17 16.04
CA ARG A 217 -3.85 7.88 15.90
C ARG A 217 -3.65 8.43 14.48
N VAL A 218 -3.97 7.63 13.48
CA VAL A 218 -3.79 8.02 12.06
C VAL A 218 -4.88 9.02 11.63
N ALA A 219 -6.09 8.85 12.12
CA ALA A 219 -7.20 9.75 11.79
C ALA A 219 -7.08 11.10 12.52
N PHE A 220 -6.77 11.08 13.80
CA PHE A 220 -6.96 12.24 14.69
C PHE A 220 -5.67 12.74 15.36
N GLY A 221 -4.56 12.02 15.22
CA GLY A 221 -3.30 12.36 15.87
C GLY A 221 -3.26 12.07 17.38
N GLN A 222 -4.11 11.14 17.85
CA GLN A 222 -4.20 10.76 19.28
C GLN A 222 -3.33 9.55 19.61
#